data_100735976d95a956d128a129e4499c25
#
_entry.id   100735976d95a956d128a129e4499c25
#
_cell.length_a   1.000
_cell.length_b   1.000
_cell.length_c   1.000
_cell.angle_alpha   90.00
_cell.angle_beta   90.00
_cell.angle_gamma   90.00
#
_symmetry.space_group_name_H-M   'P 1'
#
loop_
_entity.id
_entity.type
_entity.pdbx_description
1 polymer ?
#
loop_
_entity_poly.entity_id
_entity_poly.type
_entity_poly.pdbx_seq_one_letter_code
_entity_poly.pdbx_strand_id
1 'polypeptide(L)'
;MGQADRPARERILEGAYACVARRGLAKTTVEDAARQAGVSRATVYRHFPGGREELIDAVVLWQFLRFFTRLYEELHHARSLHQVLERGLTFARRSLRQHEVLQRVLVTEPGVLLPKLTTEMERVVAMVAGFLTPYLARYALRDGVDVHEASDYLARMTLSLICAPGSWDLEDPEQTAELVRSQLLAGIVRAGAVGGSRPRSTRGTAVAR
;
A
#
# COMPACT_ATOMS: atom_id res chain seq x y z
N MET A 1 4.75 -26.66 -9.64
CA MET A 1 3.49 -26.18 -10.25
C MET A 1 3.87 -25.40 -11.51
N GLY A 2 3.62 -25.96 -12.69
CA GLY A 2 4.09 -25.40 -13.96
C GLY A 2 3.26 -24.17 -14.37
N GLN A 3 3.87 -23.31 -15.18
CA GLN A 3 3.30 -22.07 -15.72
C GLN A 3 1.94 -22.28 -16.46
N ALA A 4 1.64 -23.50 -16.92
CA ALA A 4 0.43 -23.87 -17.63
C ALA A 4 -0.83 -23.95 -16.72
N ASP A 5 -0.67 -24.08 -15.41
CA ASP A 5 -1.78 -24.29 -14.47
C ASP A 5 -2.36 -22.97 -13.90
N ARG A 6 -1.76 -21.83 -14.23
CA ARG A 6 -2.25 -20.50 -13.78
C ARG A 6 -3.29 -19.94 -14.74
N PRO A 7 -4.27 -19.14 -14.23
CA PRO A 7 -5.25 -18.46 -15.07
C PRO A 7 -4.58 -17.66 -16.20
N ALA A 8 -5.15 -17.70 -17.40
CA ALA A 8 -4.57 -17.02 -18.57
C ALA A 8 -4.36 -15.51 -18.31
N ARG A 9 -5.26 -14.86 -17.58
CA ARG A 9 -5.16 -13.45 -17.21
C ARG A 9 -3.89 -13.17 -16.39
N GLU A 10 -3.57 -14.01 -15.41
CA GLU A 10 -2.37 -13.85 -14.57
C GLU A 10 -1.10 -14.02 -15.39
N ARG A 11 -1.03 -15.04 -16.27
CA ARG A 11 0.11 -15.23 -17.17
C ARG A 11 0.33 -14.05 -18.11
N ILE A 12 -0.76 -13.43 -18.59
CA ILE A 12 -0.68 -12.23 -19.43
C ILE A 12 -0.11 -11.05 -18.64
N LEU A 13 -0.56 -10.82 -17.40
CA LEU A 13 -0.04 -9.75 -16.54
C LEU A 13 1.46 -9.97 -16.21
N GLU A 14 1.86 -11.19 -15.86
CA GLU A 14 3.26 -11.53 -15.63
C GLU A 14 4.11 -11.32 -16.90
N GLY A 15 3.61 -11.77 -18.06
CA GLY A 15 4.27 -11.59 -19.34
C GLY A 15 4.42 -10.13 -19.73
N ALA A 16 3.38 -9.33 -19.56
CA ALA A 16 3.40 -7.90 -19.82
C ALA A 16 4.38 -7.18 -18.85
N TYR A 17 4.36 -7.51 -17.57
CA TYR A 17 5.31 -6.97 -16.60
C TYR A 17 6.76 -7.32 -16.95
N ALA A 18 7.04 -8.55 -17.39
CA ALA A 18 8.37 -8.94 -17.87
C ALA A 18 8.81 -8.14 -19.12
N CYS A 19 7.87 -7.75 -19.99
CA CYS A 19 8.14 -6.86 -21.12
C CYS A 19 8.44 -5.43 -20.65
N VAL A 20 7.66 -4.89 -19.70
CA VAL A 20 7.93 -3.59 -19.07
C VAL A 20 9.30 -3.59 -18.40
N ALA A 21 9.65 -4.66 -17.71
CA ALA A 21 10.94 -4.81 -17.06
C ALA A 21 12.12 -4.74 -18.04
N ARG A 22 11.95 -5.21 -19.27
CA ARG A 22 13.03 -5.20 -20.29
C ARG A 22 13.05 -3.94 -21.14
N ARG A 23 11.88 -3.37 -21.50
CA ARG A 23 11.75 -2.36 -22.55
C ARG A 23 11.10 -1.04 -22.11
N GLY A 24 10.54 -1.01 -20.91
CA GLY A 24 9.74 0.10 -20.40
C GLY A 24 8.26 -0.01 -20.76
N LEU A 25 7.47 0.92 -20.21
CA LEU A 25 6.01 0.97 -20.42
C LEU A 25 5.66 1.31 -21.86
N ALA A 26 6.29 2.38 -22.40
CA ALA A 26 5.95 2.91 -23.73
C ALA A 26 6.16 1.89 -24.86
N LYS A 27 7.19 1.04 -24.74
CA LYS A 27 7.57 0.07 -25.79
C LYS A 27 6.94 -1.31 -25.60
N THR A 28 6.15 -1.53 -24.55
CA THR A 28 5.48 -2.82 -24.32
C THR A 28 4.23 -2.90 -25.19
N THR A 29 4.10 -3.98 -25.99
CA THR A 29 2.97 -4.23 -26.89
C THR A 29 2.13 -5.42 -26.43
N VAL A 30 0.89 -5.53 -26.95
CA VAL A 30 0.02 -6.70 -26.76
C VAL A 30 0.67 -7.95 -27.30
N GLU A 31 1.35 -7.85 -28.43
CA GLU A 31 2.07 -8.95 -29.10
C GLU A 31 3.20 -9.50 -28.24
N ASP A 32 3.97 -8.58 -27.63
CA ASP A 32 5.07 -8.98 -26.74
C ASP A 32 4.55 -9.69 -25.49
N ALA A 33 3.48 -9.15 -24.90
CA ALA A 33 2.81 -9.75 -23.73
C ALA A 33 2.23 -11.13 -24.05
N ALA A 34 1.53 -11.27 -25.21
CA ALA A 34 0.98 -12.54 -25.66
C ALA A 34 2.08 -13.62 -25.83
N ARG A 35 3.15 -13.26 -26.53
CA ARG A 35 4.31 -14.14 -26.74
C ARG A 35 4.95 -14.56 -25.42
N GLN A 36 5.16 -13.61 -24.51
CA GLN A 36 5.77 -13.87 -23.20
C GLN A 36 4.89 -14.74 -22.31
N ALA A 37 3.57 -14.59 -22.40
CA ALA A 37 2.59 -15.37 -21.64
C ALA A 37 2.28 -16.75 -22.27
N GLY A 38 2.76 -17.03 -23.47
CA GLY A 38 2.44 -18.26 -24.19
C GLY A 38 0.95 -18.36 -24.57
N VAL A 39 0.34 -17.24 -24.98
CA VAL A 39 -1.06 -17.17 -25.41
C VAL A 39 -1.21 -16.45 -26.77
N SER A 40 -2.37 -16.62 -27.42
CA SER A 40 -2.67 -15.88 -28.66
C SER A 40 -3.01 -14.40 -28.37
N ARG A 41 -2.81 -13.51 -29.36
CA ARG A 41 -3.31 -12.11 -29.31
C ARG A 41 -4.81 -12.06 -29.01
N ALA A 42 -5.61 -12.92 -29.66
CA ALA A 42 -7.04 -12.99 -29.41
C ALA A 42 -7.37 -13.30 -27.96
N THR A 43 -6.56 -14.12 -27.29
CA THR A 43 -6.70 -14.39 -25.86
C THR A 43 -6.42 -13.13 -25.03
N VAL A 44 -5.39 -12.32 -25.39
CA VAL A 44 -5.12 -11.06 -24.68
C VAL A 44 -6.29 -10.09 -24.86
N TYR A 45 -6.79 -9.87 -26.08
CA TYR A 45 -7.92 -8.96 -26.33
C TYR A 45 -9.23 -9.42 -25.68
N ARG A 46 -9.42 -10.73 -25.47
CA ARG A 46 -10.57 -11.25 -24.70
C ARG A 46 -10.52 -10.85 -23.23
N HIS A 47 -9.31 -10.77 -22.63
CA HIS A 47 -9.11 -10.39 -21.21
C HIS A 47 -8.94 -8.88 -21.01
N PHE A 48 -8.48 -8.17 -22.05
CA PHE A 48 -8.19 -6.74 -22.07
C PHE A 48 -8.70 -6.13 -23.40
N PRO A 49 -10.03 -5.92 -23.52
CA PRO A 49 -10.66 -5.41 -24.76
C PRO A 49 -10.13 -4.03 -25.18
N GLY A 50 -9.76 -3.17 -24.22
CA GLY A 50 -9.12 -1.86 -24.45
C GLY A 50 -7.67 -1.96 -24.93
N GLY A 51 -7.19 -3.19 -25.16
CA GLY A 51 -5.88 -3.44 -25.75
C GLY A 51 -4.73 -3.06 -24.84
N ARG A 52 -3.74 -2.36 -25.42
CA ARG A 52 -2.49 -2.03 -24.76
C ARG A 52 -2.68 -1.16 -23.51
N GLU A 53 -3.53 -0.13 -23.58
CA GLU A 53 -3.72 0.81 -22.45
C GLU A 53 -4.33 0.08 -21.25
N GLU A 54 -5.41 -0.66 -21.47
CA GLU A 54 -6.03 -1.46 -20.40
C GLU A 54 -5.07 -2.50 -19.81
N LEU A 55 -4.26 -3.14 -20.67
CA LEU A 55 -3.25 -4.10 -20.22
C LEU A 55 -2.20 -3.44 -19.31
N ILE A 56 -1.70 -2.25 -19.68
CA ILE A 56 -0.72 -1.53 -18.87
C ILE A 56 -1.33 -1.06 -17.54
N ASP A 57 -2.56 -0.54 -17.55
CA ASP A 57 -3.26 -0.16 -16.33
C ASP A 57 -3.47 -1.36 -15.40
N ALA A 58 -3.85 -2.50 -15.97
CA ALA A 58 -4.00 -3.74 -15.22
C ALA A 58 -2.66 -4.25 -14.65
N VAL A 59 -1.53 -4.07 -15.35
CA VAL A 59 -0.20 -4.40 -14.83
C VAL A 59 0.16 -3.51 -13.66
N VAL A 60 -0.10 -2.20 -13.73
CA VAL A 60 0.16 -1.26 -12.64
C VAL A 60 -0.67 -1.64 -11.42
N LEU A 61 -1.99 -1.84 -11.60
CA LEU A 61 -2.88 -2.26 -10.52
C LEU A 61 -2.47 -3.61 -9.92
N TRP A 62 -2.07 -4.58 -10.75
CA TRP A 62 -1.60 -5.88 -10.29
C TRP A 62 -0.34 -5.77 -9.41
N GLN A 63 0.59 -4.87 -9.75
CA GLN A 63 1.77 -4.61 -8.92
C GLN A 63 1.39 -3.96 -7.59
N PHE A 64 0.42 -3.04 -7.56
CA PHE A 64 -0.12 -2.49 -6.32
C PHE A 64 -0.71 -3.59 -5.43
N LEU A 65 -1.57 -4.45 -5.97
CA LEU A 65 -2.18 -5.54 -5.20
C LEU A 65 -1.12 -6.48 -4.62
N ARG A 66 -0.09 -6.82 -5.37
CA ARG A 66 1.04 -7.65 -4.89
C ARG A 66 1.82 -6.96 -3.77
N PHE A 67 2.04 -5.65 -3.88
CA PHE A 67 2.67 -4.87 -2.83
C PHE A 67 1.84 -4.91 -1.55
N PHE A 68 0.53 -4.66 -1.63
CA PHE A 68 -0.35 -4.66 -0.46
C PHE A 68 -0.52 -6.05 0.17
N THR A 69 -0.52 -7.12 -0.62
CA THR A 69 -0.51 -8.48 -0.08
C THR A 69 0.73 -8.70 0.80
N ARG A 70 1.92 -8.34 0.32
CA ARG A 70 3.16 -8.46 1.09
C ARG A 70 3.20 -7.53 2.31
N LEU A 71 2.68 -6.31 2.15
CA LEU A 71 2.56 -5.37 3.27
C LEU A 71 1.63 -5.94 4.36
N TYR A 72 0.50 -6.52 3.98
CA TYR A 72 -0.41 -7.16 4.93
C TYR A 72 0.26 -8.33 5.67
N GLU A 73 1.02 -9.17 4.97
CA GLU A 73 1.81 -10.26 5.55
C GLU A 73 2.85 -9.73 6.56
N GLU A 74 3.52 -8.61 6.25
CA GLU A 74 4.47 -7.96 7.16
C GLU A 74 3.78 -7.41 8.41
N LEU A 75 2.57 -6.88 8.27
CA LEU A 75 1.84 -6.20 9.33
C LEU A 75 0.98 -7.12 10.20
N HIS A 76 0.72 -8.38 9.79
CA HIS A 76 -0.22 -9.24 10.50
C HIS A 76 0.20 -9.59 11.94
N HIS A 77 1.48 -9.48 12.27
CA HIS A 77 1.99 -9.64 13.63
C HIS A 77 2.01 -8.33 14.45
N ALA A 78 1.69 -7.18 13.85
CA ALA A 78 1.67 -5.90 14.55
C ALA A 78 0.49 -5.86 15.53
N ARG A 79 0.77 -5.53 16.80
CA ARG A 79 -0.22 -5.54 17.89
C ARG A 79 -0.68 -4.14 18.28
N SER A 80 -0.01 -3.10 17.82
CA SER A 80 -0.29 -1.70 18.14
C SER A 80 -0.23 -0.83 16.90
N LEU A 81 -0.91 0.33 16.93
CA LEU A 81 -0.85 1.32 15.87
C LEU A 81 0.58 1.79 15.60
N HIS A 82 1.40 1.97 16.65
CA HIS A 82 2.82 2.31 16.51
C HIS A 82 3.55 1.27 15.65
N GLN A 83 3.43 -0.02 16.03
CA GLN A 83 4.07 -1.10 15.25
C GLN A 83 3.56 -1.18 13.80
N VAL A 84 2.27 -0.93 13.57
CA VAL A 84 1.71 -0.91 12.21
C VAL A 84 2.37 0.20 11.40
N LEU A 85 2.46 1.42 11.94
CA LEU A 85 3.05 2.56 11.25
C LEU A 85 4.57 2.38 11.05
N GLU A 86 5.30 1.99 12.09
CA GLU A 86 6.75 1.78 12.02
C GLU A 86 7.12 0.73 10.98
N ARG A 87 6.55 -0.48 11.08
CA ARG A 87 6.80 -1.58 10.14
C ARG A 87 6.32 -1.23 8.73
N GLY A 88 5.14 -0.60 8.62
CA GLY A 88 4.57 -0.18 7.35
C GLY A 88 5.46 0.82 6.60
N LEU A 89 5.95 1.85 7.28
CA LEU A 89 6.87 2.84 6.73
C LEU A 89 8.17 2.19 6.27
N THR A 90 8.81 1.40 7.13
CA THR A 90 10.07 0.72 6.83
C THR A 90 9.92 -0.25 5.65
N PHE A 91 8.89 -1.11 5.69
CA PHE A 91 8.63 -2.06 4.61
C PHE A 91 8.35 -1.37 3.29
N ALA A 92 7.47 -0.35 3.29
CA ALA A 92 7.09 0.35 2.07
C ALA A 92 8.28 1.10 1.47
N ARG A 93 9.07 1.79 2.29
CA ARG A 93 10.27 2.50 1.84
C ARG A 93 11.29 1.55 1.21
N ARG A 94 11.61 0.46 1.90
CA ARG A 94 12.52 -0.57 1.40
C ARG A 94 12.01 -1.18 0.09
N SER A 95 10.74 -1.57 0.05
CA SER A 95 10.12 -2.15 -1.14
C SER A 95 10.18 -1.19 -2.34
N LEU A 96 9.90 0.10 -2.11
CA LEU A 96 9.94 1.12 -3.16
C LEU A 96 11.36 1.30 -3.70
N ARG A 97 12.36 1.38 -2.81
CA ARG A 97 13.77 1.55 -3.20
C ARG A 97 14.32 0.33 -3.95
N GLN A 98 13.94 -0.87 -3.53
CA GLN A 98 14.43 -2.13 -4.11
C GLN A 98 13.69 -2.52 -5.39
N HIS A 99 12.61 -1.82 -5.75
CA HIS A 99 11.82 -2.15 -6.94
C HIS A 99 12.48 -1.58 -8.22
N GLU A 100 13.52 -2.24 -8.71
CA GLU A 100 14.35 -1.78 -9.84
C GLU A 100 13.54 -1.34 -11.06
N VAL A 101 12.51 -2.11 -11.43
CA VAL A 101 11.66 -1.79 -12.59
C VAL A 101 10.93 -0.45 -12.38
N LEU A 102 10.36 -0.25 -11.18
CA LEU A 102 9.67 1.01 -10.84
C LEU A 102 10.65 2.18 -10.86
N GLN A 103 11.81 2.04 -10.20
CA GLN A 103 12.82 3.09 -10.16
C GLN A 103 13.28 3.47 -11.56
N ARG A 104 13.54 2.47 -12.42
CA ARG A 104 13.91 2.74 -13.80
C ARG A 104 12.82 3.45 -14.58
N VAL A 105 11.57 2.99 -14.50
CA VAL A 105 10.44 3.59 -15.23
C VAL A 105 10.16 5.01 -14.73
N LEU A 106 10.29 5.28 -13.43
CA LEU A 106 10.18 6.64 -12.86
C LEU A 106 11.22 7.60 -13.44
N VAL A 107 12.42 7.11 -13.72
CA VAL A 107 13.49 7.95 -14.32
C VAL A 107 13.33 8.08 -15.82
N THR A 108 13.00 7.00 -16.52
CA THR A 108 13.01 6.97 -17.99
C THR A 108 11.70 7.37 -18.64
N GLU A 109 10.56 7.14 -17.95
CA GLU A 109 9.22 7.33 -18.50
C GLU A 109 8.24 7.96 -17.48
N PRO A 110 8.65 9.03 -16.74
CA PRO A 110 7.80 9.62 -15.69
C PRO A 110 6.46 10.11 -16.25
N GLY A 111 6.45 10.68 -17.44
CA GLY A 111 5.23 11.19 -18.11
C GLY A 111 4.19 10.10 -18.44
N VAL A 112 4.61 8.84 -18.50
CA VAL A 112 3.69 7.70 -18.73
C VAL A 112 3.22 7.12 -17.40
N LEU A 113 4.11 6.99 -16.43
CA LEU A 113 3.81 6.33 -15.16
C LEU A 113 3.07 7.23 -14.17
N LEU A 114 3.50 8.49 -13.98
CA LEU A 114 2.93 9.37 -12.95
C LEU A 114 1.42 9.60 -13.08
N PRO A 115 0.83 9.83 -14.26
CA PRO A 115 -0.62 9.95 -14.39
C PRO A 115 -1.35 8.70 -13.90
N LYS A 116 -0.83 7.51 -14.20
CA LYS A 116 -1.43 6.24 -13.77
C LYS A 116 -1.37 6.07 -12.24
N LEU A 117 -0.26 6.43 -11.63
CA LEU A 117 -0.12 6.42 -10.16
C LEU A 117 -1.07 7.43 -9.51
N THR A 118 -1.20 8.63 -10.06
CA THR A 118 -2.05 9.70 -9.52
C THR A 118 -3.52 9.32 -9.56
N THR A 119 -3.99 8.68 -10.64
CA THR A 119 -5.37 8.21 -10.78
C THR A 119 -5.76 7.20 -9.69
N GLU A 120 -4.83 6.36 -9.26
CA GLU A 120 -5.08 5.35 -8.22
C GLU A 120 -4.86 5.88 -6.78
N MET A 121 -4.29 7.07 -6.62
CA MET A 121 -3.85 7.57 -5.31
C MET A 121 -5.00 7.70 -4.30
N GLU A 122 -6.16 8.17 -4.72
CA GLU A 122 -7.32 8.29 -3.81
C GLU A 122 -7.79 6.92 -3.31
N ARG A 123 -7.78 5.91 -4.18
CA ARG A 123 -8.10 4.52 -3.79
C ARG A 123 -7.07 3.96 -2.82
N VAL A 124 -5.80 4.26 -3.05
CA VAL A 124 -4.70 3.86 -2.15
C VAL A 124 -4.86 4.51 -0.79
N VAL A 125 -5.14 5.83 -0.74
CA VAL A 125 -5.41 6.54 0.51
C VAL A 125 -6.58 5.92 1.26
N ALA A 126 -7.72 5.72 0.58
CA ALA A 126 -8.91 5.13 1.18
C ALA A 126 -8.66 3.72 1.74
N MET A 127 -7.88 2.90 1.02
CA MET A 127 -7.51 1.56 1.47
C MET A 127 -6.61 1.58 2.70
N VAL A 128 -5.59 2.44 2.71
CA VAL A 128 -4.69 2.61 3.87
C VAL A 128 -5.45 3.17 5.08
N ALA A 129 -6.30 4.17 4.89
CA ALA A 129 -7.14 4.73 5.94
C ALA A 129 -8.07 3.68 6.55
N GLY A 130 -8.76 2.90 5.70
CA GLY A 130 -9.64 1.82 6.14
C GLY A 130 -8.89 0.73 6.92
N PHE A 131 -7.64 0.44 6.55
CA PHE A 131 -6.78 -0.48 7.29
C PHE A 131 -6.36 0.07 8.66
N LEU A 132 -6.07 1.38 8.77
CA LEU A 132 -5.63 2.02 10.02
C LEU A 132 -6.78 2.26 11.00
N THR A 133 -8.00 2.50 10.52
CA THR A 133 -9.18 2.83 11.34
C THR A 133 -9.41 1.87 12.52
N PRO A 134 -9.43 0.52 12.35
CA PRO A 134 -9.66 -0.39 13.48
C PRO A 134 -8.53 -0.40 14.51
N TYR A 135 -7.31 -0.04 14.14
CA TYR A 135 -6.21 0.13 15.10
C TYR A 135 -6.39 1.45 15.87
N LEU A 136 -6.69 2.54 15.16
CA LEU A 136 -6.85 3.87 15.74
C LEU A 136 -8.04 3.92 16.70
N ALA A 137 -9.14 3.25 16.39
CA ALA A 137 -10.34 3.15 17.24
C ALA A 137 -10.09 2.50 18.61
N ARG A 138 -8.95 1.85 18.82
CA ARG A 138 -8.55 1.26 20.13
C ARG A 138 -7.83 2.23 21.03
N TYR A 139 -7.51 3.43 20.53
CA TYR A 139 -6.77 4.46 21.27
C TYR A 139 -7.70 5.55 21.79
N ALA A 140 -7.34 6.16 22.92
CA ALA A 140 -7.98 7.38 23.36
C ALA A 140 -7.48 8.54 22.48
N LEU A 141 -8.34 9.02 21.61
CA LEU A 141 -8.05 10.17 20.76
C LEU A 141 -8.12 11.47 21.55
N ARG A 142 -7.46 12.50 21.04
CA ARG A 142 -7.55 13.85 21.61
C ARG A 142 -8.95 14.42 21.37
N ASP A 143 -9.34 15.40 22.20
CA ASP A 143 -10.65 16.04 22.07
C ASP A 143 -10.80 16.71 20.70
N GLY A 144 -11.93 16.47 20.06
CA GLY A 144 -12.24 16.99 18.73
C GLY A 144 -11.62 16.20 17.57
N VAL A 145 -10.89 15.12 17.83
CA VAL A 145 -10.32 14.26 16.75
C VAL A 145 -11.31 13.17 16.39
N ASP A 146 -11.79 13.16 15.15
CA ASP A 146 -12.58 12.08 14.58
C ASP A 146 -11.67 10.94 14.08
N VAL A 147 -12.10 9.69 14.27
CA VAL A 147 -11.31 8.51 13.93
C VAL A 147 -11.10 8.35 12.41
N HIS A 148 -12.10 8.72 11.61
CA HIS A 148 -12.00 8.57 10.15
C HIS A 148 -11.14 9.67 9.55
N GLU A 149 -11.29 10.91 10.03
CA GLU A 149 -10.44 12.05 9.63
C GLU A 149 -8.98 11.79 10.00
N ALA A 150 -8.73 11.28 11.21
CA ALA A 150 -7.39 10.93 11.65
C ALA A 150 -6.79 9.77 10.83
N SER A 151 -7.61 8.79 10.43
CA SER A 151 -7.16 7.67 9.58
C SER A 151 -6.80 8.16 8.17
N ASP A 152 -7.61 9.05 7.58
CA ASP A 152 -7.31 9.66 6.27
C ASP A 152 -6.02 10.51 6.34
N TYR A 153 -5.88 11.33 7.38
CA TYR A 153 -4.66 12.10 7.61
C TYR A 153 -3.42 11.20 7.72
N LEU A 154 -3.48 10.16 8.55
CA LEU A 154 -2.36 9.21 8.71
C LEU A 154 -2.02 8.50 7.40
N ALA A 155 -3.03 8.10 6.63
CA ALA A 155 -2.81 7.48 5.33
C ALA A 155 -2.06 8.42 4.37
N ARG A 156 -2.50 9.68 4.25
CA ARG A 156 -1.84 10.69 3.41
C ARG A 156 -0.42 10.99 3.85
N MET A 157 -0.22 11.19 5.16
CA MET A 157 1.10 11.50 5.71
C MET A 157 2.07 10.32 5.55
N THR A 158 1.60 9.10 5.79
CA THR A 158 2.40 7.88 5.60
C THR A 158 2.84 7.73 4.13
N LEU A 159 1.93 7.91 3.18
CA LEU A 159 2.24 7.84 1.76
C LEU A 159 3.20 8.95 1.32
N SER A 160 3.02 10.17 1.84
CA SER A 160 3.94 11.30 1.58
C SER A 160 5.35 10.99 2.08
N LEU A 161 5.48 10.51 3.31
CA LEU A 161 6.78 10.16 3.91
C LEU A 161 7.47 9.00 3.20
N ILE A 162 6.74 8.00 2.72
CA ILE A 162 7.31 6.90 1.94
C ILE A 162 7.94 7.41 0.64
N CYS A 163 7.28 8.35 -0.03
CA CYS A 163 7.78 8.95 -1.29
C CYS A 163 8.91 9.95 -1.05
N ALA A 164 8.76 10.82 -0.04
CA ALA A 164 9.66 11.92 0.27
C ALA A 164 9.90 12.03 1.80
N PRO A 165 10.80 11.23 2.38
CA PRO A 165 10.98 11.15 3.84
C PRO A 165 11.68 12.38 4.43
N GLY A 166 12.14 13.30 3.63
CA GLY A 166 12.90 14.46 4.12
C GLY A 166 14.22 14.03 4.75
N SER A 167 14.43 14.46 6.00
CA SER A 167 15.63 14.13 6.77
C SER A 167 15.57 12.79 7.52
N TRP A 168 14.41 12.10 7.47
CA TRP A 168 14.21 10.85 8.19
C TRP A 168 14.74 9.64 7.42
N ASP A 169 15.49 8.78 8.08
CA ASP A 169 15.81 7.46 7.56
C ASP A 169 14.73 6.46 8.01
N LEU A 170 13.81 6.11 7.12
CA LEU A 170 12.73 5.16 7.40
C LEU A 170 13.19 3.70 7.46
N GLU A 171 14.47 3.42 7.19
CA GLU A 171 15.07 2.09 7.38
C GLU A 171 15.81 1.98 8.71
N ASP A 172 16.01 3.11 9.43
CA ASP A 172 16.49 3.16 10.80
C ASP A 172 15.30 3.03 11.77
N PRO A 173 15.24 1.97 12.61
CA PRO A 173 14.13 1.74 13.53
C PRO A 173 13.94 2.84 14.57
N GLU A 174 15.02 3.46 15.08
CA GLU A 174 14.94 4.51 16.09
C GLU A 174 14.35 5.80 15.50
N GLN A 175 14.81 6.20 14.33
CA GLN A 175 14.29 7.37 13.62
C GLN A 175 12.83 7.16 13.20
N THR A 176 12.48 5.97 12.72
CA THR A 176 11.10 5.66 12.34
C THR A 176 10.17 5.67 13.55
N ALA A 177 10.59 5.11 14.70
CA ALA A 177 9.81 5.17 15.93
C ALA A 177 9.62 6.60 16.44
N GLU A 178 10.67 7.44 16.37
CA GLU A 178 10.58 8.85 16.73
C GLU A 178 9.64 9.61 15.81
N LEU A 179 9.74 9.42 14.50
CA LEU A 179 8.85 10.02 13.52
C LEU A 179 7.37 9.67 13.79
N VAL A 180 7.08 8.39 14.02
CA VAL A 180 5.71 7.92 14.32
C VAL A 180 5.19 8.61 15.59
N ARG A 181 6.00 8.64 16.65
CA ARG A 181 5.60 9.21 17.94
C ARG A 181 5.42 10.74 17.85
N SER A 182 6.40 11.45 17.28
CA SER A 182 6.47 12.92 17.34
C SER A 182 5.71 13.62 16.22
N GLN A 183 5.61 13.02 15.03
CA GLN A 183 5.02 13.68 13.86
C GLN A 183 3.66 13.09 13.48
N LEU A 184 3.48 11.76 13.54
CA LEU A 184 2.25 11.14 13.09
C LEU A 184 1.19 11.07 14.18
N LEU A 185 1.56 10.67 15.39
CA LEU A 185 0.60 10.39 16.46
C LEU A 185 0.44 11.50 17.51
N ALA A 186 1.40 12.41 17.63
CA ALA A 186 1.40 13.43 18.68
C ALA A 186 0.16 14.34 18.71
N GLY A 187 -0.41 14.65 17.54
CA GLY A 187 -1.62 15.45 17.40
C GLY A 187 -2.93 14.65 17.48
N ILE A 188 -2.87 13.33 17.49
CA ILE A 188 -4.03 12.44 17.32
C ILE A 188 -4.33 11.68 18.61
N VAL A 189 -3.33 11.08 19.23
CA VAL A 189 -3.49 10.19 20.40
C VAL A 189 -3.15 10.94 21.68
N ARG A 190 -3.90 10.68 22.76
CA ARG A 190 -3.56 11.22 24.09
C ARG A 190 -2.28 10.60 24.60
N ALA A 191 -1.43 11.42 25.23
CA ALA A 191 -0.21 10.92 25.88
C ALA A 191 -0.58 9.88 26.95
N GLY A 192 0.11 8.72 26.93
CA GLY A 192 -0.14 7.60 27.86
C GLY A 192 -1.14 6.55 27.38
N ALA A 193 -1.76 6.71 26.20
CA ALA A 193 -2.64 5.70 25.58
C ALA A 193 -1.81 4.61 24.88
N VAL A 194 -0.98 3.86 25.61
CA VAL A 194 -0.40 2.60 25.13
C VAL A 194 -1.52 1.56 25.15
N GLY A 195 -1.87 1.00 23.99
CA GLY A 195 -2.96 0.06 23.83
C GLY A 195 -2.96 -1.09 24.83
N GLY A 196 -4.03 -1.21 25.61
CA GLY A 196 -4.25 -2.32 26.50
C GLY A 196 -4.95 -1.97 27.81
N SER A 197 -6.19 -1.45 27.75
CA SER A 197 -7.08 -1.55 28.91
C SER A 197 -8.51 -1.75 28.44
N ARG A 198 -9.05 -2.93 28.66
CA ARG A 198 -10.49 -3.22 28.59
C ARG A 198 -11.26 -2.14 29.34
N PRO A 199 -12.41 -1.67 28.85
CA PRO A 199 -13.28 -0.80 29.63
C PRO A 199 -13.64 -1.52 30.94
N ARG A 200 -13.40 -0.87 32.07
CA ARG A 200 -13.86 -1.32 33.39
C ARG A 200 -15.40 -1.42 33.32
N SER A 201 -15.89 -2.64 33.41
CA SER A 201 -17.29 -2.92 33.71
C SER A 201 -17.65 -2.17 35.00
N THR A 202 -18.48 -1.15 34.90
CA THR A 202 -19.18 -0.55 36.04
C THR A 202 -20.11 -1.61 36.60
N ARG A 203 -19.68 -2.27 37.69
CA ARG A 203 -20.56 -3.07 38.53
C ARG A 203 -21.65 -2.16 39.06
N GLY A 204 -22.87 -2.47 38.68
CA GLY A 204 -24.05 -1.84 39.25
C GLY A 204 -24.06 -2.00 40.78
N THR A 205 -24.26 -0.87 41.42
CA THR A 205 -24.57 -0.79 42.85
C THR A 205 -25.98 -1.34 43.05
N ALA A 206 -26.07 -2.50 43.64
CA ALA A 206 -27.31 -3.02 44.15
C ALA A 206 -27.79 -2.11 45.26
N VAL A 207 -28.94 -1.46 45.11
CA VAL A 207 -29.68 -0.81 46.21
C VAL A 207 -30.64 -1.88 46.73
N ALA A 208 -30.37 -2.30 47.96
CA ALA A 208 -31.33 -3.01 48.80
C ALA A 208 -32.24 -1.98 49.47
N ARG A 209 -33.48 -2.09 49.26
CA ARG A 209 -34.69 -2.06 50.11
C ARG A 209 -35.91 -1.63 49.31
#